data_af0d74da515ba962cdcd0e2cc7269105
#
_entry.id   af0d74da515ba962cdcd0e2cc7269105
#
_cell.length_a   1.000
_cell.length_b   1.000
_cell.length_c   1.000
_cell.angle_alpha   90.00
_cell.angle_beta   90.00
_cell.angle_gamma   90.00
#
_symmetry.space_group_name_H-M   'P 1'
#
loop_
_entity.id
_entity.type
_entity.pdbx_description
1 polymer ?
#
loop_
_entity_poly.entity_id
_entity_poly.type
_entity_poly.pdbx_seq_one_letter_code
_entity_poly.pdbx_strand_id
1 'polypeptide(L)'
;NHIRFGSNYIRHLFVPQNYYSKYDSTSQDELIEKVDSRYKSNEFTLYAEDEMTLCKGVKLNGGLHYTLFGISGTKYHSIEPRAAINFRLCDKASLKVSYTEMSQFMHQLSATYLNLPTDYWVPSTARITPMKARQYAAGVYTRLPYNIRWSVEGFYKTMDNLIEYDGNSGMLNPMADRWEEEVRTGKGKAYGMETDIRYSNGKTSVDASYTLSWSKRFFPDFHSSWYPDKFDNRHRFSVNIGHKFNERIDVYVSWNYHSGNRMTIPTQQVDAPVIPGVEKANEGMMIYEMPNNVSLPAYHRLDLGINFRKTTKRGFERIWNISLYNAYCRMNPLYATVRQNPDGTFVGKAHGVFPIIPSFSYTLKF
;
A
#
# COMPACT_ATOMS: atom_id res chain seq x y z
N ASN A 1 -33.21 -12.28 7.33
CA ASN A 1 -31.87 -12.84 7.53
C ASN A 1 -31.32 -13.29 6.20
N HIS A 2 -30.05 -13.04 5.96
CA HIS A 2 -29.32 -13.54 4.81
C HIS A 2 -28.01 -14.12 5.28
N ILE A 3 -28.00 -15.46 5.47
CA ILE A 3 -26.85 -16.19 5.98
C ILE A 3 -25.94 -16.57 4.80
N ARG A 4 -24.64 -16.31 4.93
CA ARG A 4 -23.59 -16.76 4.03
C ARG A 4 -22.53 -17.51 4.82
N PHE A 5 -22.07 -18.62 4.31
CA PHE A 5 -20.94 -19.37 4.86
C PHE A 5 -20.12 -19.98 3.75
N GLY A 6 -18.90 -20.31 4.05
CA GLY A 6 -18.01 -20.93 3.09
C GLY A 6 -16.68 -21.34 3.69
N SER A 7 -15.90 -22.02 2.87
CA SER A 7 -14.56 -22.44 3.20
C SER A 7 -13.62 -22.15 2.04
N ASN A 8 -12.33 -21.92 2.37
CA ASN A 8 -11.27 -21.75 1.40
C ASN A 8 -10.05 -22.55 1.84
N TYR A 9 -9.36 -23.16 0.89
CA TYR A 9 -8.07 -23.81 1.11
C TYR A 9 -7.06 -23.29 0.11
N ILE A 10 -5.92 -22.80 0.62
CA ILE A 10 -4.83 -22.28 -0.18
C ILE A 10 -3.55 -23.01 0.22
N ARG A 11 -2.83 -23.48 -0.79
CA ARG A 11 -1.46 -23.97 -0.61
C ARG A 11 -0.51 -22.93 -1.18
N HIS A 12 0.37 -22.43 -0.34
CA HIS A 12 1.37 -21.44 -0.71
C HIS A 12 2.72 -22.07 -0.93
N LEU A 13 3.46 -21.54 -1.88
CA LEU A 13 4.89 -21.76 -2.07
C LEU A 13 5.58 -20.41 -2.08
N PHE A 14 6.43 -20.15 -1.09
CA PHE A 14 7.24 -18.96 -1.01
C PHE A 14 8.67 -19.29 -1.42
N VAL A 15 9.25 -18.44 -2.25
CA VAL A 15 10.66 -18.50 -2.66
C VAL A 15 11.23 -17.09 -2.43
N PRO A 16 11.42 -16.68 -1.17
CA PRO A 16 11.83 -15.31 -0.84
C PRO A 16 13.20 -14.98 -1.38
N GLN A 17 14.06 -15.97 -1.50
CA GLN A 17 15.41 -15.78 -1.98
C GLN A 17 15.79 -16.91 -2.93
N ASN A 18 16.21 -16.50 -4.11
CA ASN A 18 16.78 -17.38 -5.12
C ASN A 18 17.84 -16.56 -5.84
N TYR A 19 19.07 -16.61 -5.35
CA TYR A 19 20.17 -15.95 -6.04
C TYR A 19 21.36 -16.89 -6.21
N TYR A 20 22.13 -16.61 -7.25
CA TYR A 20 23.35 -17.30 -7.59
C TYR A 20 24.44 -16.25 -7.74
N SER A 21 25.50 -16.35 -6.96
CA SER A 21 26.69 -15.54 -7.15
C SER A 21 27.91 -16.42 -7.45
N LYS A 22 28.65 -16.02 -8.47
CA LYS A 22 29.92 -16.62 -8.81
C LYS A 22 31.00 -15.57 -8.57
N TYR A 23 31.87 -15.81 -7.60
CA TYR A 23 33.06 -15.01 -7.39
C TYR A 23 34.22 -15.64 -8.16
N ASP A 24 34.74 -14.88 -9.13
CA ASP A 24 35.97 -15.21 -9.82
C ASP A 24 37.12 -14.60 -9.01
N SER A 25 37.63 -15.35 -8.03
CA SER A 25 38.87 -14.96 -7.37
C SER A 25 40.03 -15.54 -8.18
N THR A 26 41.05 -14.75 -8.45
CA THR A 26 42.28 -15.17 -9.10
C THR A 26 43.07 -16.27 -8.33
N SER A 27 42.52 -16.78 -7.26
CA SER A 27 42.99 -17.92 -6.48
C SER A 27 41.99 -19.07 -6.59
N GLN A 28 42.27 -20.01 -7.38
CA GLN A 28 41.85 -21.42 -7.58
C GLN A 28 40.55 -21.99 -6.96
N ASP A 29 39.78 -21.28 -6.14
CA ASP A 29 38.53 -21.77 -5.58
C ASP A 29 37.33 -20.90 -6.05
N GLU A 30 36.52 -21.44 -6.97
CA GLU A 30 35.21 -20.92 -7.31
C GLU A 30 34.27 -21.12 -6.12
N LEU A 31 34.03 -20.08 -5.34
CA LEU A 31 32.95 -20.06 -4.36
C LEU A 31 31.62 -19.84 -5.08
N ILE A 32 30.90 -20.93 -5.32
CA ILE A 32 29.54 -20.90 -5.82
C ILE A 32 28.59 -20.88 -4.61
N GLU A 33 28.02 -19.76 -4.30
CA GLU A 33 26.98 -19.66 -3.29
C GLU A 33 25.62 -19.68 -3.96
N LYS A 34 24.82 -20.70 -3.66
CA LYS A 34 23.44 -20.82 -4.13
C LYS A 34 22.49 -20.81 -2.95
N VAL A 35 21.67 -19.79 -2.88
CA VAL A 35 20.57 -19.69 -1.91
C VAL A 35 19.26 -20.04 -2.61
N ASP A 36 18.58 -21.07 -2.13
CA ASP A 36 17.26 -21.52 -2.61
C ASP A 36 16.38 -21.83 -1.39
N SER A 37 15.84 -20.78 -0.77
CA SER A 37 14.94 -20.94 0.37
C SER A 37 13.52 -21.14 -0.10
N ARG A 38 12.93 -22.30 0.26
CA ARG A 38 11.54 -22.65 -0.11
C ARG A 38 10.71 -22.96 1.12
N TYR A 39 9.61 -22.22 1.27
CA TYR A 39 8.65 -22.45 2.34
C TYR A 39 7.32 -22.90 1.74
N LYS A 40 6.80 -24.04 2.22
CA LYS A 40 5.48 -24.55 1.86
C LYS A 40 4.55 -24.38 3.05
N SER A 41 3.41 -23.73 2.84
CA SER A 41 2.39 -23.57 3.87
C SER A 41 1.01 -23.91 3.34
N ASN A 42 0.10 -24.24 4.26
CA ASN A 42 -1.29 -24.52 3.99
C ASN A 42 -2.14 -23.58 4.83
N GLU A 43 -3.13 -22.97 4.21
CA GLU A 43 -4.10 -22.09 4.85
C GLU A 43 -5.49 -22.63 4.61
N PHE A 44 -6.22 -22.89 5.69
CA PHE A 44 -7.60 -23.32 5.65
C PHE A 44 -8.47 -22.31 6.40
N THR A 45 -9.51 -21.85 5.75
CA THR A 45 -10.38 -20.81 6.25
C THR A 45 -11.83 -21.28 6.25
N LEU A 46 -12.55 -20.97 7.32
CA LEU A 46 -14.00 -21.09 7.43
C LEU A 46 -14.59 -19.74 7.76
N TYR A 47 -15.73 -19.41 7.19
CA TYR A 47 -16.45 -18.21 7.57
C TYR A 47 -17.96 -18.43 7.60
N ALA A 48 -18.62 -17.68 8.46
CA ALA A 48 -20.07 -17.56 8.52
C ALA A 48 -20.43 -16.11 8.85
N GLU A 49 -21.43 -15.58 8.15
CA GLU A 49 -21.97 -14.24 8.39
C GLU A 49 -23.48 -14.22 8.20
N ASP A 50 -24.17 -13.36 8.94
CA ASP A 50 -25.61 -13.12 8.80
C ASP A 50 -25.91 -11.62 8.71
N GLU A 51 -26.63 -11.25 7.68
CA GLU A 51 -27.21 -9.92 7.53
C GLU A 51 -28.65 -9.95 8.03
N MET A 52 -28.89 -9.35 9.18
CA MET A 52 -30.18 -9.31 9.88
C MET A 52 -30.80 -7.93 9.78
N THR A 53 -32.12 -7.87 9.55
CA THR A 53 -32.90 -6.68 9.80
C THR A 53 -33.47 -6.75 11.21
N LEU A 54 -32.88 -5.98 12.15
CA LEU A 54 -33.29 -5.99 13.55
C LEU A 54 -34.65 -5.30 13.76
N CYS A 55 -34.83 -4.16 13.12
CA CYS A 55 -36.08 -3.42 13.10
C CYS A 55 -36.14 -2.51 11.87
N LYS A 56 -37.27 -1.78 11.69
CA LYS A 56 -37.43 -0.86 10.58
C LYS A 56 -36.34 0.23 10.62
N GLY A 57 -35.41 0.18 9.67
CA GLY A 57 -34.30 1.14 9.55
C GLY A 57 -33.00 0.70 10.22
N VAL A 58 -32.92 -0.46 10.89
CA VAL A 58 -31.68 -0.97 11.50
C VAL A 58 -31.31 -2.33 10.92
N LYS A 59 -30.15 -2.41 10.30
CA LYS A 59 -29.58 -3.64 9.80
C LYS A 59 -28.26 -3.93 10.52
N LEU A 60 -28.08 -5.17 10.93
CA LEU A 60 -26.85 -5.70 11.50
C LEU A 60 -26.25 -6.72 10.53
N ASN A 61 -24.98 -6.59 10.24
CA ASN A 61 -24.18 -7.65 9.62
C ASN A 61 -23.18 -8.13 10.67
N GLY A 62 -23.26 -9.39 11.05
CA GLY A 62 -22.33 -10.03 11.98
C GLY A 62 -21.69 -11.25 11.34
N GLY A 63 -20.40 -11.42 11.50
CA GLY A 63 -19.68 -12.55 10.91
C GLY A 63 -18.48 -12.96 11.73
N LEU A 64 -18.11 -14.21 11.57
CA LEU A 64 -16.92 -14.81 12.16
C LEU A 64 -16.12 -15.50 11.05
N HIS A 65 -14.84 -15.24 11.04
CA HIS A 65 -13.89 -15.85 10.13
C HIS A 65 -12.86 -16.61 10.98
N TYR A 66 -12.60 -17.86 10.66
CA TYR A 66 -11.62 -18.69 11.33
C TYR A 66 -10.59 -19.16 10.32
N THR A 67 -9.31 -18.94 10.61
CA THR A 67 -8.20 -19.38 9.76
C THR A 67 -7.26 -20.28 10.56
N LEU A 68 -6.90 -21.40 9.94
CA LEU A 68 -5.82 -22.29 10.36
C LEU A 68 -4.71 -22.20 9.33
N PHE A 69 -3.53 -21.75 9.77
CA PHE A 69 -2.33 -21.66 8.95
C PHE A 69 -1.24 -22.59 9.48
N GLY A 70 -0.66 -23.41 8.61
CA GLY A 70 0.37 -24.39 8.98
C GLY A 70 1.60 -24.29 8.08
N ILE A 71 2.79 -24.22 8.70
CA ILE A 71 4.09 -24.16 8.04
C ILE A 71 5.16 -24.84 8.87
N SER A 72 5.95 -25.75 8.26
CA SER A 72 7.17 -26.34 8.86
C SER A 72 7.02 -26.73 10.35
N GLY A 73 5.94 -27.44 10.70
CA GLY A 73 5.66 -27.88 12.07
C GLY A 73 5.00 -26.85 12.98
N THR A 74 4.88 -25.60 12.56
CA THR A 74 4.20 -24.53 13.29
C THR A 74 2.76 -24.38 12.80
N LYS A 75 1.81 -24.14 13.72
CA LYS A 75 0.41 -23.90 13.40
C LYS A 75 -0.07 -22.63 14.08
N TYR A 76 -0.83 -21.82 13.36
CA TYR A 76 -1.48 -20.61 13.86
C TYR A 76 -2.99 -20.73 13.68
N HIS A 77 -3.72 -20.25 14.66
CA HIS A 77 -5.17 -20.15 14.67
C HIS A 77 -5.56 -18.67 14.77
N SER A 78 -6.47 -18.24 13.94
CA SER A 78 -7.02 -16.90 14.01
C SER A 78 -8.55 -16.94 14.05
N ILE A 79 -9.13 -16.16 14.94
CA ILE A 79 -10.56 -15.88 15.01
C ILE A 79 -10.74 -14.40 14.72
N GLU A 80 -11.51 -14.07 13.70
CA GLU A 80 -11.63 -12.73 13.12
C GLU A 80 -13.10 -12.30 13.09
N PRO A 81 -13.58 -11.70 14.19
CA PRO A 81 -14.95 -11.18 14.25
C PRO A 81 -15.11 -9.94 13.37
N ARG A 82 -16.30 -9.81 12.78
CA ARG A 82 -16.73 -8.68 11.98
C ARG A 82 -18.13 -8.30 12.37
N ALA A 83 -18.38 -7.02 12.58
CA ALA A 83 -19.71 -6.50 12.85
C ALA A 83 -19.90 -5.16 12.17
N ALA A 84 -21.05 -4.94 11.58
CA ALA A 84 -21.44 -3.64 11.05
C ALA A 84 -22.92 -3.39 11.29
N ILE A 85 -23.23 -2.22 11.84
CA ILE A 85 -24.60 -1.76 12.04
C ILE A 85 -24.87 -0.60 11.11
N ASN A 86 -25.97 -0.67 10.41
CA ASN A 86 -26.45 0.39 9.53
C ASN A 86 -27.79 0.93 10.08
N PHE A 87 -27.79 2.21 10.42
CA PHE A 87 -28.96 2.95 10.86
C PHE A 87 -29.48 3.83 9.72
N ARG A 88 -30.70 3.58 9.25
CA ARG A 88 -31.39 4.52 8.34
C ARG A 88 -31.88 5.70 9.17
N LEU A 89 -31.24 6.85 9.02
CA LEU A 89 -31.63 8.10 9.69
C LEU A 89 -32.88 8.69 9.04
N CYS A 90 -32.93 8.66 7.71
CA CYS A 90 -34.10 9.04 6.90
C CYS A 90 -33.99 8.34 5.52
N ASP A 91 -34.91 8.62 4.60
CA ASP A 91 -34.91 7.98 3.26
C ASP A 91 -33.67 8.32 2.43
N LYS A 92 -32.98 9.38 2.77
CA LYS A 92 -31.79 9.86 2.03
C LYS A 92 -30.49 9.72 2.78
N ALA A 93 -30.52 9.38 4.08
CA ALA A 93 -29.32 9.33 4.90
C ALA A 93 -29.25 8.07 5.78
N SER A 94 -28.05 7.53 5.95
CA SER A 94 -27.76 6.43 6.86
C SER A 94 -26.45 6.66 7.60
N LEU A 95 -26.36 6.13 8.82
CA LEU A 95 -25.15 6.03 9.62
C LEU A 95 -24.72 4.57 9.65
N LYS A 96 -23.46 4.31 9.39
CA LYS A 96 -22.87 2.97 9.51
C LYS A 96 -21.73 3.01 10.50
N VAL A 97 -21.69 2.00 11.39
CA VAL A 97 -20.58 1.78 12.32
C VAL A 97 -20.10 0.35 12.10
N SER A 98 -18.79 0.15 12.08
CA SER A 98 -18.23 -1.18 11.85
C SER A 98 -16.99 -1.44 12.71
N TYR A 99 -16.81 -2.71 13.04
CA TYR A 99 -15.65 -3.29 13.68
C TYR A 99 -15.18 -4.51 12.92
N THR A 100 -13.87 -4.65 12.72
CA THR A 100 -13.29 -5.80 12.03
C THR A 100 -11.94 -6.16 12.62
N GLU A 101 -11.74 -7.47 12.90
CA GLU A 101 -10.41 -8.04 13.12
C GLU A 101 -9.95 -8.81 11.89
N MET A 102 -8.65 -8.78 11.62
CA MET A 102 -8.03 -9.45 10.47
C MET A 102 -6.66 -9.97 10.88
N SER A 103 -6.28 -11.13 10.36
CA SER A 103 -4.93 -11.67 10.47
C SER A 103 -4.37 -11.92 9.07
N GLN A 104 -3.05 -11.76 8.94
CA GLN A 104 -2.33 -12.02 7.70
C GLN A 104 -1.11 -12.86 7.99
N PHE A 105 -0.98 -13.99 7.28
CA PHE A 105 0.05 -15.01 7.50
C PHE A 105 1.22 -14.88 6.52
N MET A 106 1.23 -13.83 5.74
CA MET A 106 2.31 -13.50 4.83
C MET A 106 2.68 -12.02 4.96
N HIS A 107 3.96 -11.72 4.85
CA HIS A 107 4.52 -10.39 5.00
C HIS A 107 5.24 -9.99 3.74
N GLN A 108 5.06 -8.75 3.29
CA GLN A 108 5.87 -8.18 2.23
C GLN A 108 7.10 -7.52 2.85
N LEU A 109 8.27 -7.94 2.44
CA LEU A 109 9.54 -7.32 2.80
C LEU A 109 10.01 -6.40 1.69
N SER A 110 10.27 -5.15 2.05
CA SER A 110 10.76 -4.13 1.14
C SER A 110 11.94 -3.42 1.80
N ALA A 111 13.10 -3.51 1.17
CA ALA A 111 14.33 -2.85 1.64
C ALA A 111 14.35 -1.36 1.31
N THR A 112 13.41 -0.87 0.51
CA THR A 112 13.35 0.51 0.05
C THR A 112 11.99 1.13 0.31
N TYR A 113 11.90 2.46 0.22
CA TYR A 113 10.63 3.18 0.23
C TYR A 113 9.83 3.04 -1.08
N LEU A 114 10.41 2.39 -2.09
CA LEU A 114 9.74 2.02 -3.34
C LEU A 114 9.21 0.60 -3.24
N ASN A 115 8.00 0.36 -3.75
CA ASN A 115 7.56 -1.00 -4.04
C ASN A 115 8.21 -1.44 -5.35
N LEU A 116 9.33 -2.11 -5.23
CA LEU A 116 10.08 -2.60 -6.39
C LEU A 116 9.66 -4.05 -6.71
N PRO A 117 9.86 -4.51 -7.95
CA PRO A 117 9.71 -5.93 -8.30
C PRO A 117 10.63 -6.85 -7.48
N THR A 118 11.59 -6.28 -6.80
CA THR A 118 12.54 -6.94 -5.89
C THR A 118 11.96 -7.14 -4.48
N ASP A 119 10.83 -6.52 -4.14
CA ASP A 119 10.11 -6.81 -2.91
C ASP A 119 9.58 -8.24 -2.96
N TYR A 120 9.72 -8.97 -1.88
CA TYR A 120 9.30 -10.36 -1.83
C TYR A 120 8.40 -10.66 -0.65
N TRP A 121 7.62 -11.74 -0.81
CA TRP A 121 6.70 -12.20 0.21
C TRP A 121 7.32 -13.32 1.02
N VAL A 122 7.23 -13.20 2.33
CA VAL A 122 7.67 -14.22 3.30
C VAL A 122 6.50 -14.70 4.14
N PRO A 123 6.46 -15.97 4.54
CA PRO A 123 5.42 -16.51 5.40
C PRO A 123 5.65 -16.13 6.86
N SER A 124 4.59 -16.19 7.66
CA SER A 124 4.75 -16.32 9.12
C SER A 124 5.39 -17.66 9.45
N THR A 125 6.33 -17.66 10.41
CA THR A 125 7.11 -18.84 10.83
C THR A 125 7.05 -19.00 12.34
N ALA A 126 7.80 -19.93 12.93
CA ALA A 126 7.88 -20.06 14.39
C ALA A 126 8.43 -18.79 15.08
N ARG A 127 9.27 -18.01 14.39
CA ARG A 127 9.86 -16.76 14.89
C ARG A 127 9.02 -15.53 14.55
N ILE A 128 8.41 -15.52 13.37
CA ILE A 128 7.65 -14.38 12.83
C ILE A 128 6.17 -14.68 12.92
N THR A 129 5.51 -14.13 13.93
CA THR A 129 4.08 -14.33 14.17
C THR A 129 3.22 -13.60 13.14
N PRO A 130 2.00 -14.09 12.85
CA PRO A 130 1.09 -13.42 11.93
C PRO A 130 0.79 -11.97 12.33
N MET A 131 0.69 -11.10 11.33
CA MET A 131 0.20 -9.74 11.54
C MET A 131 -1.26 -9.78 11.95
N LYS A 132 -1.65 -8.89 12.87
CA LYS A 132 -3.03 -8.69 13.31
C LYS A 132 -3.42 -7.24 13.15
N ALA A 133 -4.64 -7.00 12.69
CA ALA A 133 -5.19 -5.67 12.58
C ALA A 133 -6.61 -5.62 13.18
N ARG A 134 -6.92 -4.52 13.88
CA ARG A 134 -8.25 -4.17 14.35
C ARG A 134 -8.63 -2.83 13.80
N GLN A 135 -9.82 -2.75 13.23
CA GLN A 135 -10.29 -1.50 12.64
C GLN A 135 -11.70 -1.17 13.14
N TYR A 136 -11.87 0.08 13.52
CA TYR A 136 -13.14 0.73 13.82
C TYR A 136 -13.40 1.77 12.74
N ALA A 137 -14.63 1.83 12.23
CA ALA A 137 -15.03 2.88 11.31
C ALA A 137 -16.46 3.32 11.59
N ALA A 138 -16.72 4.61 11.36
CA ALA A 138 -18.06 5.17 11.45
C ALA A 138 -18.24 6.22 10.34
N GLY A 139 -19.36 6.15 9.63
CA GLY A 139 -19.58 7.04 8.49
C GLY A 139 -21.05 7.36 8.25
N VAL A 140 -21.27 8.53 7.68
CA VAL A 140 -22.58 9.02 7.22
C VAL A 140 -22.60 8.96 5.70
N TYR A 141 -23.67 8.40 5.16
CA TYR A 141 -23.92 8.26 3.73
C TYR A 141 -25.21 8.92 3.39
N THR A 142 -25.21 9.81 2.41
CA THR A 142 -26.41 10.59 2.04
C THR A 142 -26.58 10.71 0.54
N ARG A 143 -27.83 10.84 0.13
CA ARG A 143 -28.25 11.19 -1.23
C ARG A 143 -28.75 12.61 -1.23
N LEU A 144 -27.99 13.50 -1.86
CA LEU A 144 -28.34 14.89 -2.04
C LEU A 144 -29.19 15.08 -3.32
N PRO A 145 -29.82 16.23 -3.53
CA PRO A 145 -30.46 16.57 -4.81
C PRO A 145 -29.52 16.36 -6.01
N TYR A 146 -30.07 16.30 -7.20
CA TYR A 146 -29.33 16.15 -8.47
C TYR A 146 -28.53 14.86 -8.61
N ASN A 147 -28.97 13.76 -7.99
CA ASN A 147 -28.28 12.46 -8.00
C ASN A 147 -26.86 12.48 -7.41
N ILE A 148 -26.59 13.39 -6.51
CA ILE A 148 -25.32 13.42 -5.79
C ILE A 148 -25.39 12.43 -4.63
N ARG A 149 -24.43 11.51 -4.57
CA ARG A 149 -24.16 10.66 -3.40
C ARG A 149 -22.94 11.19 -2.69
N TRP A 150 -23.07 11.42 -1.41
CA TRP A 150 -21.99 11.90 -0.57
C TRP A 150 -21.83 11.02 0.65
N SER A 151 -20.59 10.72 1.02
CA SER A 151 -20.26 10.00 2.25
C SER A 151 -19.06 10.64 2.94
N VAL A 152 -19.07 10.54 4.26
CA VAL A 152 -17.93 10.87 5.12
C VAL A 152 -17.78 9.73 6.11
N GLU A 153 -16.55 9.18 6.19
CA GLU A 153 -16.23 8.09 7.11
C GLU A 153 -14.94 8.43 7.89
N GLY A 154 -14.98 8.23 9.20
CA GLY A 154 -13.80 8.24 10.05
C GLY A 154 -13.37 6.81 10.39
N PHE A 155 -12.07 6.55 10.46
CA PHE A 155 -11.53 5.24 10.81
C PHE A 155 -10.37 5.33 11.79
N TYR A 156 -10.21 4.26 12.56
CA TYR A 156 -9.06 4.02 13.43
C TYR A 156 -8.65 2.55 13.34
N LYS A 157 -7.38 2.31 12.98
CA LYS A 157 -6.81 0.98 12.79
C LYS A 157 -5.55 0.82 13.63
N THR A 158 -5.45 -0.29 14.34
CA THR A 158 -4.22 -0.74 15.00
C THR A 158 -3.70 -1.99 14.32
N MET A 159 -2.39 -2.14 14.31
CA MET A 159 -1.69 -3.27 13.71
C MET A 159 -0.62 -3.76 14.68
N ASP A 160 -0.58 -5.07 14.89
CA ASP A 160 0.42 -5.76 15.71
C ASP A 160 1.23 -6.71 14.83
N ASN A 161 2.45 -7.03 15.24
CA ASN A 161 3.38 -7.93 14.57
C ASN A 161 3.74 -7.51 13.14
N LEU A 162 3.83 -6.20 12.90
CA LEU A 162 4.46 -5.71 11.67
C LEU A 162 5.93 -6.08 11.68
N ILE A 163 6.49 -6.34 10.49
CA ILE A 163 7.93 -6.56 10.36
C ILE A 163 8.56 -5.51 9.46
N GLU A 164 9.81 -5.19 9.76
CA GLU A 164 10.63 -4.26 8.99
C GLU A 164 12.10 -4.71 9.07
N TYR A 165 12.86 -4.52 7.99
CA TYR A 165 14.28 -4.83 8.01
C TYR A 165 15.03 -3.99 9.03
N ASP A 166 15.98 -4.61 9.72
CA ASP A 166 17.02 -3.91 10.45
C ASP A 166 17.86 -3.07 9.46
N GLY A 167 18.02 -1.78 9.74
CA GLY A 167 18.52 -0.80 8.79
C GLY A 167 19.89 -1.07 8.16
N ASN A 168 20.64 -2.08 8.65
CA ASN A 168 21.91 -2.54 8.09
C ASN A 168 21.78 -3.73 7.12
N SER A 169 20.60 -4.33 7.04
CA SER A 169 20.33 -5.51 6.25
C SER A 169 19.63 -5.10 4.95
N GLY A 170 20.38 -4.73 3.95
CA GLY A 170 19.85 -4.41 2.64
C GLY A 170 19.56 -5.65 1.81
N MET A 171 18.67 -5.55 0.86
CA MET A 171 18.27 -6.55 -0.13
C MET A 171 19.45 -7.13 -0.94
N LEU A 172 20.61 -6.50 -0.87
CA LEU A 172 21.86 -6.92 -1.53
C LEU A 172 22.80 -7.69 -0.57
N ASN A 173 22.36 -7.96 0.66
CA ASN A 173 23.16 -8.76 1.58
C ASN A 173 22.99 -10.25 1.23
N PRO A 174 24.02 -10.93 0.70
CA PRO A 174 23.92 -12.32 0.30
C PRO A 174 23.76 -13.31 1.48
N MET A 175 23.95 -12.87 2.71
CA MET A 175 23.83 -13.73 3.90
C MET A 175 22.40 -14.03 4.35
N ALA A 176 21.41 -13.66 3.58
CA ALA A 176 20.00 -13.73 3.98
C ALA A 176 19.37 -15.14 3.89
N ASP A 177 20.11 -16.21 4.07
CA ASP A 177 19.56 -17.53 4.39
C ASP A 177 18.68 -17.49 5.65
N ARG A 178 18.83 -16.45 6.45
CA ARG A 178 18.14 -16.22 7.73
C ARG A 178 17.42 -14.89 7.77
N TRP A 179 16.60 -14.57 6.75
CA TRP A 179 15.84 -13.33 6.70
C TRP A 179 15.08 -13.03 8.00
N GLU A 180 14.69 -14.06 8.76
CA GLU A 180 14.00 -13.93 10.05
C GLU A 180 14.87 -13.25 11.13
N GLU A 181 16.19 -13.30 11.02
CA GLU A 181 17.13 -12.68 11.97
C GLU A 181 17.37 -11.20 11.63
N GLU A 182 17.09 -10.82 10.38
CA GLU A 182 17.31 -9.49 9.85
C GLU A 182 16.08 -8.57 9.91
N VAL A 183 15.00 -9.08 10.46
CA VAL A 183 13.77 -8.29 10.64
C VAL A 183 13.49 -8.04 12.11
N ARG A 184 12.88 -6.88 12.38
CA ARG A 184 12.37 -6.51 13.70
C ARG A 184 10.86 -6.50 13.65
N THR A 185 10.27 -6.79 14.81
CA THR A 185 8.81 -6.80 14.97
C THR A 185 8.34 -5.53 15.65
N GLY A 186 7.28 -4.95 15.14
CA GLY A 186 6.73 -3.70 15.62
C GLY A 186 5.22 -3.61 15.52
N LYS A 187 4.73 -2.41 15.78
CA LYS A 187 3.30 -2.06 15.77
C LYS A 187 3.03 -0.93 14.78
N GLY A 188 1.80 -0.85 14.33
CA GLY A 188 1.32 0.24 13.50
C GLY A 188 -0.01 0.79 13.99
N LYS A 189 -0.29 2.03 13.64
CA LYS A 189 -1.62 2.63 13.76
C LYS A 189 -1.89 3.55 12.59
N ALA A 190 -3.12 3.52 12.09
CA ALA A 190 -3.59 4.42 11.08
C ALA A 190 -4.95 4.96 11.47
N TYR A 191 -5.20 6.25 11.26
CA TYR A 191 -6.48 6.88 11.52
C TYR A 191 -6.67 8.06 10.60
N GLY A 192 -7.93 8.39 10.34
CA GLY A 192 -8.23 9.47 9.42
C GLY A 192 -9.70 9.61 9.13
N MET A 193 -9.96 10.43 8.12
CA MET A 193 -11.28 10.69 7.58
C MET A 193 -11.22 10.59 6.06
N GLU A 194 -12.24 9.98 5.48
CA GLU A 194 -12.43 9.86 4.03
C GLU A 194 -13.77 10.49 3.65
N THR A 195 -13.81 11.16 2.52
CA THR A 195 -15.06 11.68 1.95
C THR A 195 -15.11 11.40 0.47
N ASP A 196 -16.26 10.92 0.00
CA ASP A 196 -16.53 10.60 -1.40
C ASP A 196 -17.76 11.34 -1.89
N ILE A 197 -17.65 11.92 -3.07
CA ILE A 197 -18.75 12.54 -3.79
C ILE A 197 -18.88 11.87 -5.15
N ARG A 198 -20.09 11.40 -5.46
CA ARG A 198 -20.42 10.80 -6.77
C ARG A 198 -21.65 11.50 -7.35
N TYR A 199 -21.48 11.94 -8.57
CA TYR A 199 -22.56 12.54 -9.36
C TYR A 199 -22.71 11.81 -10.68
N SER A 200 -23.93 11.60 -11.14
CA SER A 200 -24.21 11.08 -12.48
C SER A 200 -25.58 11.52 -12.96
N ASN A 201 -25.63 12.05 -14.19
CA ASN A 201 -26.86 12.42 -14.86
C ASN A 201 -27.07 11.70 -16.21
N GLY A 202 -26.36 10.59 -16.43
CA GLY A 202 -26.39 9.81 -17.68
C GLY A 202 -25.41 10.31 -18.76
N LYS A 203 -25.15 11.62 -18.84
CA LYS A 203 -24.13 12.17 -19.75
C LYS A 203 -22.82 12.48 -19.05
N THR A 204 -22.89 13.00 -17.83
CA THR A 204 -21.73 13.38 -17.03
C THR A 204 -21.67 12.53 -15.78
N SER A 205 -20.52 11.97 -15.48
CA SER A 205 -20.19 11.35 -14.22
C SER A 205 -19.02 12.08 -13.57
N VAL A 206 -19.10 12.28 -12.26
CA VAL A 206 -18.01 12.83 -11.44
C VAL A 206 -17.86 11.96 -10.21
N ASP A 207 -16.67 11.45 -10.00
CA ASP A 207 -16.26 10.77 -8.78
C ASP A 207 -15.10 11.56 -8.16
N ALA A 208 -15.30 12.09 -6.98
CA ALA A 208 -14.28 12.83 -6.23
C ALA A 208 -14.11 12.21 -4.84
N SER A 209 -12.88 11.97 -4.45
CA SER A 209 -12.54 11.45 -3.12
C SER A 209 -11.44 12.27 -2.47
N TYR A 210 -11.52 12.42 -1.17
CA TYR A 210 -10.48 13.03 -0.36
C TYR A 210 -10.26 12.23 0.91
N THR A 211 -9.00 11.94 1.22
CA THR A 211 -8.58 11.27 2.45
C THR A 211 -7.60 12.16 3.20
N LEU A 212 -7.89 12.38 4.48
CA LEU A 212 -6.98 12.95 5.45
C LEU A 212 -6.61 11.83 6.44
N SER A 213 -5.33 11.40 6.45
CA SER A 213 -4.93 10.27 7.27
C SER A 213 -3.54 10.41 7.87
N TRP A 214 -3.33 9.68 8.95
CA TRP A 214 -2.05 9.52 9.63
C TRP A 214 -1.75 8.04 9.69
N SER A 215 -0.56 7.65 9.24
CA SER A 215 -0.01 6.30 9.38
C SER A 215 1.28 6.38 10.18
N LYS A 216 1.36 5.63 11.27
CA LYS A 216 2.50 5.64 12.19
C LYS A 216 2.95 4.22 12.50
N ARG A 217 4.25 4.08 12.75
CA ARG A 217 4.90 2.83 13.16
C ARG A 217 5.61 3.00 14.49
N PHE A 218 5.78 1.90 15.19
CA PHE A 218 6.55 1.81 16.42
C PHE A 218 7.35 0.51 16.43
N PHE A 219 8.64 0.63 16.26
CA PHE A 219 9.61 -0.45 16.34
C PHE A 219 10.64 -0.03 17.41
N PRO A 220 10.59 -0.61 18.59
CA PRO A 220 11.45 -0.18 19.71
C PRO A 220 12.93 -0.34 19.41
N ASP A 221 13.30 -1.29 18.53
CA ASP A 221 14.69 -1.50 18.09
C ASP A 221 15.20 -0.36 17.19
N PHE A 222 14.31 0.39 16.53
CA PHE A 222 14.70 1.49 15.65
C PHE A 222 14.54 2.85 16.31
N HIS A 223 13.47 3.04 17.07
CA HIS A 223 13.19 4.32 17.71
C HIS A 223 12.26 4.16 18.92
N SER A 224 12.56 4.88 20.00
CA SER A 224 11.82 4.80 21.27
C SER A 224 10.41 5.40 21.24
N SER A 225 10.01 6.07 20.18
CA SER A 225 8.69 6.68 20.03
C SER A 225 8.04 6.35 18.68
N TRP A 226 6.74 6.65 18.56
CA TRP A 226 6.00 6.51 17.30
C TRP A 226 6.53 7.46 16.23
N TYR A 227 6.87 6.93 15.06
CA TYR A 227 7.32 7.69 13.88
C TYR A 227 6.38 7.49 12.69
N PRO A 228 6.39 8.39 11.70
CA PRO A 228 5.57 8.26 10.49
C PRO A 228 5.94 7.01 9.67
N ASP A 229 4.94 6.37 9.08
CA ASP A 229 5.17 5.34 8.05
C ASP A 229 5.77 5.96 6.77
N LYS A 230 6.52 5.16 6.01
CA LYS A 230 7.02 5.56 4.69
C LYS A 230 5.91 6.02 3.72
N PHE A 231 4.70 5.52 3.89
CA PHE A 231 3.51 5.89 3.12
C PHE A 231 2.53 6.80 3.89
N ASP A 232 2.99 7.56 4.88
CA ASP A 232 2.18 8.57 5.56
C ASP A 232 1.87 9.75 4.62
N ASN A 233 1.02 9.48 3.61
CA ASN A 233 0.51 10.50 2.71
C ASN A 233 -0.65 11.23 3.38
N ARG A 234 -0.38 12.33 4.07
CA ARG A 234 -1.34 13.07 4.89
C ARG A 234 -2.60 13.45 4.14
N HIS A 235 -2.46 13.93 2.92
CA HIS A 235 -3.55 14.35 2.05
C HIS A 235 -3.53 13.52 0.78
N ARG A 236 -4.65 12.93 0.45
CA ARG A 236 -4.86 12.24 -0.83
C ARG A 236 -6.16 12.76 -1.45
N PHE A 237 -6.11 13.12 -2.71
CA PHE A 237 -7.24 13.63 -3.46
C PHE A 237 -7.28 12.97 -4.83
N SER A 238 -8.47 12.54 -5.26
CA SER A 238 -8.71 11.99 -6.60
C SER A 238 -9.99 12.54 -7.16
N VAL A 239 -9.96 12.95 -8.43
CA VAL A 239 -11.14 13.39 -9.19
C VAL A 239 -11.13 12.68 -10.53
N ASN A 240 -12.25 12.02 -10.84
CA ASN A 240 -12.49 11.41 -12.13
C ASN A 240 -13.76 12.02 -12.74
N ILE A 241 -13.67 12.49 -13.96
CA ILE A 241 -14.78 13.10 -14.70
C ILE A 241 -14.92 12.38 -16.02
N GLY A 242 -16.11 11.88 -16.31
CA GLY A 242 -16.48 11.35 -17.61
C GLY A 242 -17.61 12.19 -18.20
N HIS A 243 -17.52 12.52 -19.48
CA HIS A 243 -18.58 13.25 -20.17
C HIS A 243 -18.83 12.66 -21.55
N LYS A 244 -20.08 12.31 -21.82
CA LYS A 244 -20.56 11.88 -23.14
C LYS A 244 -21.13 13.06 -23.89
N PHE A 245 -20.42 13.56 -24.89
CA PHE A 245 -20.95 14.60 -25.79
C PHE A 245 -22.11 14.08 -26.62
N ASN A 246 -21.96 12.84 -27.11
CA ASN A 246 -22.99 12.13 -27.88
C ASN A 246 -22.68 10.62 -27.84
N GLU A 247 -23.43 9.79 -28.57
CA GLU A 247 -23.24 8.33 -28.65
C GLU A 247 -21.88 7.91 -29.25
N ARG A 248 -21.17 8.83 -29.89
CA ARG A 248 -19.91 8.54 -30.59
C ARG A 248 -18.69 9.07 -29.86
N ILE A 249 -18.84 10.11 -29.04
CA ILE A 249 -17.70 10.81 -28.45
C ILE A 249 -17.93 10.94 -26.95
N ASP A 250 -17.00 10.37 -26.18
CA ASP A 250 -16.90 10.59 -24.75
C ASP A 250 -15.47 10.94 -24.34
N VAL A 251 -15.32 11.76 -23.35
CA VAL A 251 -14.05 12.17 -22.77
C VAL A 251 -13.97 11.77 -21.31
N TYR A 252 -12.77 11.55 -20.84
CA TYR A 252 -12.50 11.35 -19.43
C TYR A 252 -11.28 12.16 -18.98
N VAL A 253 -11.34 12.60 -17.75
CA VAL A 253 -10.29 13.35 -17.05
C VAL A 253 -10.09 12.69 -15.71
N SER A 254 -8.86 12.40 -15.35
CA SER A 254 -8.49 11.89 -14.03
C SER A 254 -7.39 12.77 -13.44
N TRP A 255 -7.62 13.31 -12.26
CA TRP A 255 -6.60 14.04 -11.54
C TRP A 255 -6.39 13.43 -10.16
N ASN A 256 -5.13 13.14 -9.85
CA ASN A 256 -4.72 12.50 -8.61
C ASN A 256 -3.66 13.36 -7.94
N TYR A 257 -3.79 13.53 -6.64
CA TYR A 257 -2.84 14.21 -5.78
C TYR A 257 -2.63 13.41 -4.50
N HIS A 258 -1.40 13.32 -4.01
CA HIS A 258 -1.13 12.98 -2.62
C HIS A 258 0.12 13.71 -2.10
N SER A 259 0.14 13.97 -0.78
CA SER A 259 1.34 14.43 -0.09
C SER A 259 2.47 13.44 -0.33
N GLY A 260 3.70 13.92 -0.37
CA GLY A 260 4.87 13.08 -0.64
C GLY A 260 5.00 11.92 0.33
N ASN A 261 5.53 10.81 -0.17
CA ASN A 261 6.00 9.71 0.67
C ASN A 261 7.09 10.21 1.61
N ARG A 262 7.35 9.46 2.66
CA ARG A 262 8.41 9.79 3.59
C ARG A 262 9.63 8.93 3.35
N MET A 263 10.80 9.48 3.67
CA MET A 263 12.07 8.79 3.61
C MET A 263 12.95 9.16 4.80
N THR A 264 13.92 8.31 5.06
CA THR A 264 14.94 8.56 6.08
C THR A 264 16.15 9.22 5.46
N ILE A 265 16.54 10.39 5.96
CA ILE A 265 17.82 11.02 5.62
C ILE A 265 18.64 11.25 6.90
N PRO A 266 19.98 11.20 6.83
CA PRO A 266 20.82 11.56 7.96
C PRO A 266 20.63 13.04 8.30
N THR A 267 20.63 13.36 9.58
CA THR A 267 20.52 14.73 10.09
C THR A 267 21.89 15.32 10.41
N GLN A 268 22.84 14.46 10.77
CA GLN A 268 24.20 14.86 11.14
C GLN A 268 25.19 13.79 10.69
N GLN A 269 26.44 14.21 10.50
CA GLN A 269 27.59 13.32 10.39
C GLN A 269 28.55 13.66 11.53
N VAL A 270 29.00 12.63 12.22
CA VAL A 270 30.05 12.76 13.24
C VAL A 270 31.31 12.12 12.68
N ASP A 271 32.37 12.88 12.55
CA ASP A 271 33.66 12.36 12.11
C ASP A 271 34.21 11.42 13.18
N ALA A 272 34.75 10.29 12.72
CA ALA A 272 35.42 9.38 13.64
C ALA A 272 36.68 10.05 14.22
N PRO A 273 36.98 9.82 15.50
CA PRO A 273 38.20 10.38 16.09
C PRO A 273 39.42 9.88 15.32
N VAL A 274 40.33 10.80 15.00
CA VAL A 274 41.60 10.47 14.34
C VAL A 274 42.45 9.67 15.32
N ILE A 275 42.70 8.40 15.00
CA ILE A 275 43.58 7.54 15.77
C ILE A 275 45.00 7.71 15.20
N PRO A 276 45.97 8.20 15.97
CA PRO A 276 47.36 8.34 15.49
C PRO A 276 47.90 7.01 15.00
N GLY A 277 48.46 7.00 13.77
CA GLY A 277 49.02 5.80 13.14
C GLY A 277 48.06 4.97 12.28
N VAL A 278 46.78 5.39 12.13
CA VAL A 278 45.82 4.78 11.18
C VAL A 278 45.67 5.74 9.99
N GLU A 279 46.18 5.35 8.83
CA GLU A 279 46.26 6.21 7.62
C GLU A 279 44.92 6.53 6.96
N LYS A 280 43.81 5.98 7.37
CA LYS A 280 42.48 6.36 6.89
C LYS A 280 41.56 6.65 8.06
N ALA A 281 41.25 7.93 8.24
CA ALA A 281 40.08 8.31 9.00
C ALA A 281 38.86 7.58 8.38
N ASN A 282 38.17 6.83 9.21
CA ASN A 282 36.92 6.19 8.81
C ASN A 282 35.95 7.25 8.29
N GLU A 283 35.15 6.87 7.30
CA GLU A 283 33.98 7.65 6.91
C GLU A 283 33.17 7.99 8.16
N GLY A 284 32.82 9.26 8.33
CA GLY A 284 32.09 9.70 9.52
C GLY A 284 30.78 8.93 9.70
N MET A 285 30.38 8.72 10.94
CA MET A 285 29.13 8.03 11.27
C MET A 285 27.94 8.93 10.99
N MET A 286 27.01 8.46 10.17
CA MET A 286 25.75 9.15 9.91
C MET A 286 24.77 8.98 11.06
N ILE A 287 24.22 10.08 11.58
CA ILE A 287 23.21 10.10 12.62
C ILE A 287 21.84 10.36 12.02
N TYR A 288 20.87 9.51 12.38
CA TYR A 288 19.48 9.61 11.99
C TYR A 288 18.64 9.93 13.23
N GLU A 289 17.90 11.02 13.18
CA GLU A 289 17.06 11.45 14.31
C GLU A 289 15.89 10.50 14.54
N MET A 290 15.19 10.15 13.45
CA MET A 290 14.15 9.13 13.44
C MET A 290 13.93 8.58 12.04
N PRO A 291 13.35 7.35 11.89
CA PRO A 291 12.96 6.84 10.59
C PRO A 291 11.90 7.72 9.93
N ASN A 292 11.96 7.82 8.59
CA ASN A 292 10.99 8.56 7.77
C ASN A 292 10.83 10.03 8.17
N ASN A 293 11.95 10.69 8.51
CA ASN A 293 12.00 12.05 9.04
C ASN A 293 11.66 13.14 8.01
N VAL A 294 11.81 12.87 6.70
CA VAL A 294 11.58 13.85 5.63
C VAL A 294 10.47 13.40 4.68
N SER A 295 9.65 14.36 4.23
CA SER A 295 8.66 14.12 3.19
C SER A 295 9.23 14.47 1.82
N LEU A 296 9.02 13.60 0.83
CA LEU A 296 9.25 13.90 -0.58
C LEU A 296 8.28 14.98 -1.07
N PRO A 297 8.56 15.64 -2.19
CA PRO A 297 7.61 16.53 -2.85
C PRO A 297 6.29 15.80 -3.16
N ALA A 298 5.20 16.55 -3.12
CA ALA A 298 3.88 16.00 -3.40
C ALA A 298 3.80 15.42 -4.83
N TYR A 299 3.11 14.29 -4.94
CA TYR A 299 2.74 13.68 -6.21
C TYR A 299 1.44 14.29 -6.72
N HIS A 300 1.40 14.68 -7.98
CA HIS A 300 0.13 14.93 -8.67
C HIS A 300 0.23 14.69 -10.17
N ARG A 301 -0.88 14.25 -10.76
CA ARG A 301 -0.93 13.84 -12.15
C ARG A 301 -2.31 14.10 -12.75
N LEU A 302 -2.32 14.59 -13.97
CA LEU A 302 -3.51 14.75 -14.78
C LEU A 302 -3.43 13.78 -15.97
N ASP A 303 -4.45 12.95 -16.11
CA ASP A 303 -4.63 12.07 -17.24
C ASP A 303 -5.88 12.50 -18.03
N LEU A 304 -5.77 12.50 -19.34
CA LEU A 304 -6.83 12.89 -20.26
C LEU A 304 -7.10 11.78 -21.25
N GLY A 305 -8.33 11.63 -21.70
CA GLY A 305 -8.62 10.67 -22.76
C GLY A 305 -9.92 10.98 -23.47
N ILE A 306 -9.96 10.56 -24.72
CA ILE A 306 -11.11 10.67 -25.61
C ILE A 306 -11.37 9.35 -26.31
N ASN A 307 -12.63 8.94 -26.35
CA ASN A 307 -13.08 7.78 -27.10
C ASN A 307 -13.94 8.21 -28.26
N PHE A 308 -13.67 7.62 -29.43
CA PHE A 308 -14.50 7.72 -30.62
C PHE A 308 -15.14 6.36 -30.89
N ARG A 309 -16.47 6.28 -30.82
CA ARG A 309 -17.24 5.06 -30.96
C ARG A 309 -17.99 5.05 -32.28
N LYS A 310 -18.01 3.94 -32.97
CA LYS A 310 -18.81 3.73 -34.20
C LYS A 310 -19.34 2.32 -34.25
N THR A 311 -20.66 2.20 -34.28
CA THR A 311 -21.30 0.89 -34.56
C THR A 311 -21.41 0.69 -36.07
N THR A 312 -20.96 -0.45 -36.54
CA THR A 312 -21.05 -0.85 -37.97
C THR A 312 -22.45 -1.35 -38.28
N LYS A 313 -22.80 -1.40 -39.58
CA LYS A 313 -24.08 -1.98 -40.04
C LYS A 313 -24.28 -3.45 -39.64
N ARG A 314 -23.20 -4.18 -39.34
CA ARG A 314 -23.22 -5.57 -38.87
C ARG A 314 -23.29 -5.70 -37.34
N GLY A 315 -23.50 -4.61 -36.61
CA GLY A 315 -23.59 -4.61 -35.14
C GLY A 315 -22.25 -4.53 -34.41
N PHE A 316 -21.12 -4.54 -35.08
CA PHE A 316 -19.81 -4.44 -34.44
C PHE A 316 -19.56 -3.03 -33.90
N GLU A 317 -19.10 -2.92 -32.68
CA GLU A 317 -18.69 -1.65 -32.07
C GLU A 317 -17.17 -1.46 -32.23
N ARG A 318 -16.80 -0.34 -32.86
CA ARG A 318 -15.39 0.10 -32.99
C ARG A 318 -15.14 1.25 -32.06
N ILE A 319 -14.11 1.15 -31.24
CA ILE A 319 -13.73 2.20 -30.27
C ILE A 319 -12.27 2.56 -30.53
N TRP A 320 -12.02 3.82 -30.81
CA TRP A 320 -10.71 4.42 -30.87
C TRP A 320 -10.50 5.22 -29.59
N ASN A 321 -9.45 4.92 -28.84
CA ASN A 321 -9.09 5.68 -27.67
C ASN A 321 -7.76 6.40 -27.90
N ILE A 322 -7.73 7.67 -27.61
CA ILE A 322 -6.51 8.49 -27.53
C ILE A 322 -6.42 9.01 -26.11
N SER A 323 -5.30 8.79 -25.47
CA SER A 323 -5.10 9.23 -24.08
C SER A 323 -3.70 9.78 -23.83
N LEU A 324 -3.63 10.66 -22.84
CA LEU A 324 -2.40 11.26 -22.34
C LEU A 324 -2.28 10.95 -20.87
N TYR A 325 -1.29 10.16 -20.52
CA TYR A 325 -0.86 10.00 -19.14
C TYR A 325 0.04 11.18 -18.76
N ASN A 326 -0.17 11.76 -17.58
CA ASN A 326 0.59 12.89 -17.08
C ASN A 326 0.63 14.09 -18.06
N ALA A 327 -0.55 14.58 -18.43
CA ALA A 327 -0.75 15.56 -19.50
C ALA A 327 0.03 16.86 -19.34
N TYR A 328 0.40 17.27 -18.12
CA TYR A 328 1.25 18.42 -17.87
C TYR A 328 2.74 18.08 -17.59
N CYS A 329 3.13 16.81 -17.88
CA CYS A 329 4.53 16.37 -17.85
C CYS A 329 5.27 16.63 -16.52
N ARG A 330 4.57 16.44 -15.38
CA ARG A 330 5.23 16.60 -14.07
C ARG A 330 6.10 15.38 -13.77
N MET A 331 7.37 15.60 -13.51
CA MET A 331 8.29 14.55 -13.05
C MET A 331 8.02 14.28 -11.58
N ASN A 332 7.03 13.39 -11.32
CA ASN A 332 6.66 12.99 -9.96
C ASN A 332 7.78 12.17 -9.32
N PRO A 333 8.12 12.43 -8.05
CA PRO A 333 9.22 11.76 -7.39
C PRO A 333 8.92 10.26 -7.22
N LEU A 334 9.82 9.43 -7.71
CA LEU A 334 9.79 7.99 -7.54
C LEU A 334 10.71 7.56 -6.40
N TYR A 335 11.92 8.14 -6.38
CA TYR A 335 12.92 7.92 -5.34
C TYR A 335 13.68 9.22 -5.06
N ALA A 336 14.46 9.23 -3.99
CA ALA A 336 15.38 10.32 -3.73
C ALA A 336 16.78 9.79 -3.39
N THR A 337 17.78 10.57 -3.74
CA THR A 337 19.16 10.37 -3.31
C THR A 337 19.50 11.41 -2.26
N VAL A 338 20.31 11.02 -1.29
CA VAL A 338 20.84 11.93 -0.29
C VAL A 338 22.20 12.45 -0.78
N ARG A 339 22.38 13.75 -0.74
CA ARG A 339 23.66 14.41 -1.03
C ARG A 339 24.06 15.27 0.16
N GLN A 340 25.32 15.22 0.53
CA GLN A 340 25.89 16.15 1.48
C GLN A 340 26.38 17.40 0.75
N ASN A 341 26.02 18.57 1.25
CA ASN A 341 26.51 19.85 0.76
C ASN A 341 27.91 20.16 1.36
N PRO A 342 28.67 21.10 0.78
CA PRO A 342 29.97 21.50 1.30
C PRO A 342 29.95 22.07 2.73
N ASP A 343 28.79 22.53 3.21
CA ASP A 343 28.57 23.04 4.58
C ASP A 343 28.23 21.92 5.58
N GLY A 344 28.26 20.65 5.15
CA GLY A 344 27.95 19.49 5.98
C GLY A 344 26.45 19.15 6.09
N THR A 345 25.56 19.97 5.51
CA THR A 345 24.11 19.68 5.53
C THR A 345 23.72 18.60 4.54
N PHE A 346 22.67 17.82 4.86
CA PHE A 346 22.15 16.79 3.97
C PHE A 346 20.91 17.27 3.24
N VAL A 347 20.88 17.04 1.94
CA VAL A 347 19.73 17.38 1.09
C VAL A 347 19.26 16.15 0.32
N GLY A 348 17.96 15.89 0.37
CA GLY A 348 17.32 14.87 -0.45
C GLY A 348 17.00 15.43 -1.85
N LYS A 349 17.59 14.85 -2.90
CA LYS A 349 17.25 15.15 -4.29
C LYS A 349 16.25 14.13 -4.81
N ALA A 350 15.02 14.57 -5.06
CA ALA A 350 13.96 13.73 -5.61
C ALA A 350 14.16 13.52 -7.13
N HIS A 351 13.94 12.29 -7.58
CA HIS A 351 14.04 11.88 -8.99
C HIS A 351 12.71 11.35 -9.48
N GLY A 352 12.22 11.90 -10.58
CA GLY A 352 11.00 11.47 -11.27
C GLY A 352 11.33 10.72 -12.57
N VAL A 353 10.48 9.78 -12.95
CA VAL A 353 10.76 8.86 -14.07
C VAL A 353 9.75 8.95 -15.19
N PHE A 354 8.49 9.25 -14.90
CA PHE A 354 7.42 9.16 -15.89
C PHE A 354 7.01 10.53 -16.44
N PRO A 355 7.47 10.90 -17.65
CA PRO A 355 7.03 12.11 -18.34
C PRO A 355 5.61 11.95 -18.89
N ILE A 356 5.21 12.83 -19.79
CA ILE A 356 3.98 12.65 -20.58
C ILE A 356 4.10 11.41 -21.47
N ILE A 357 3.05 10.55 -21.44
CA ILE A 357 3.00 9.32 -22.26
C ILE A 357 1.70 9.35 -23.05
N PRO A 358 1.75 9.61 -24.37
CA PRO A 358 0.60 9.43 -25.22
C PRO A 358 0.34 7.95 -25.48
N SER A 359 -0.92 7.57 -25.49
CA SER A 359 -1.35 6.20 -25.75
C SER A 359 -2.48 6.18 -26.77
N PHE A 360 -2.49 5.16 -27.59
CA PHE A 360 -3.52 4.91 -28.57
C PHE A 360 -3.98 3.46 -28.49
N SER A 361 -5.28 3.24 -28.48
CA SER A 361 -5.83 1.88 -28.56
C SER A 361 -7.04 1.80 -29.50
N TYR A 362 -7.20 0.63 -30.10
CA TYR A 362 -8.34 0.28 -30.93
C TYR A 362 -8.99 -0.98 -30.38
N THR A 363 -10.29 -0.90 -30.11
CA THR A 363 -11.09 -2.04 -29.64
C THR A 363 -12.20 -2.34 -30.66
N LEU A 364 -12.30 -3.59 -31.08
CA LEU A 364 -13.40 -4.12 -31.88
C LEU A 364 -14.19 -5.10 -31.00
N LYS A 365 -15.50 -4.82 -30.81
CA LYS A 365 -16.44 -5.76 -30.19
C LYS A 365 -17.36 -6.30 -31.26
N PHE A 366 -17.50 -7.59 -31.33
CA PHE A 366 -18.32 -8.36 -32.27
C PHE A 366 -19.31 -9.27 -31.55
#